data_371db9625a431fd13c61e6661a58974a
#
_entry.id   371db9625a431fd13c61e6661a58974a
#
_cell.length_a   1.000
_cell.length_b   1.000
_cell.length_c   1.000
_cell.angle_alpha   90.00
_cell.angle_beta   90.00
_cell.angle_gamma   90.00
#
_symmetry.space_group_name_H-M   'P 1'
#
loop_
_entity.id
_entity.type
_entity.pdbx_description
1 polymer ?
#
loop_
_entity_poly.entity_id
_entity_poly.type
_entity_poly.pdbx_seq_one_letter_code
_entity_poly.pdbx_strand_id
1 'polypeptide(L)'
;MSQERETNLALFIDFDNVALGARDAGQRFDIKLLIQRILEKGKIIVKKAYADWHFYKEYMSPLHEAAIELIEIPMPKISGKNSADIKLVVDAMDLCYSKEHIDTFVIVSGDSDFSPLVSKLRENNKRVIGIGMKNSSSRLLIGNCDEFIFYDDIIRQRTGRLSRSGIKVPSEKRDLLDFLVKTVQSLLMESRGVLYSSLIKDTMTRKQPDFNERAHGYSTFGDLLEEARELGLLDVQRDAQAGGTWVVRGLGEGIALEKAGNGNGTSRSARRRRRSGRGGQRDKKETVAATEAKAETAQPEMKVQGKPTGKAATPKR
;
A
#
# COMPACT_ATOMS: atom_id res chain seq x y z
N MET A 1 -24.58 -8.83 23.39
CA MET A 1 -23.20 -8.72 22.90
C MET A 1 -23.19 -9.30 21.50
N SER A 2 -23.28 -8.46 20.48
CA SER A 2 -23.12 -8.87 19.09
C SER A 2 -21.65 -9.28 18.93
N GLN A 3 -21.39 -10.57 18.68
CA GLN A 3 -20.12 -11.02 18.16
C GLN A 3 -19.87 -10.19 16.90
N GLU A 4 -18.83 -9.37 16.88
CA GLU A 4 -18.35 -8.75 15.63
C GLU A 4 -18.07 -9.91 14.67
N ARG A 5 -18.91 -10.04 13.66
CA ARG A 5 -18.78 -11.10 12.66
C ARG A 5 -17.43 -10.88 11.95
N GLU A 6 -16.57 -11.88 12.00
CA GLU A 6 -15.27 -11.83 11.33
C GLU A 6 -15.48 -11.56 9.84
N THR A 7 -14.88 -10.50 9.33
CA THR A 7 -15.01 -10.10 7.92
C THR A 7 -14.20 -11.04 7.02
N ASN A 8 -14.87 -11.65 6.05
CA ASN A 8 -14.23 -12.52 5.05
C ASN A 8 -13.86 -11.74 3.80
N LEU A 9 -12.60 -11.80 3.42
CA LEU A 9 -12.01 -11.04 2.33
C LEU A 9 -11.67 -11.93 1.13
N ALA A 10 -11.91 -11.43 -0.08
CA ALA A 10 -11.36 -11.97 -1.31
C ALA A 10 -10.39 -10.96 -1.94
N LEU A 11 -9.17 -11.40 -2.21
CA LEU A 11 -8.08 -10.59 -2.73
C LEU A 11 -7.83 -10.89 -4.21
N PHE A 12 -7.91 -9.87 -5.04
CA PHE A 12 -7.63 -9.90 -6.48
C PHE A 12 -6.53 -8.90 -6.81
N ILE A 13 -5.46 -9.37 -7.42
CA ILE A 13 -4.27 -8.56 -7.72
C ILE A 13 -4.08 -8.50 -9.24
N ASP A 14 -4.22 -7.33 -9.81
CA ASP A 14 -3.73 -6.99 -11.12
C ASP A 14 -2.22 -6.71 -11.00
N PHE A 15 -1.44 -7.78 -11.23
CA PHE A 15 -0.01 -7.74 -10.90
C PHE A 15 0.78 -6.86 -11.89
N ASP A 16 0.37 -6.82 -13.16
CA ASP A 16 1.00 -5.96 -14.16
C ASP A 16 0.96 -4.47 -13.73
N ASN A 17 -0.20 -4.00 -13.32
CA ASN A 17 -0.40 -2.62 -12.87
C ASN A 17 0.44 -2.29 -11.64
N VAL A 18 0.42 -3.18 -10.65
CA VAL A 18 1.11 -2.97 -9.37
C VAL A 18 2.63 -3.04 -9.53
N ALA A 19 3.14 -4.01 -10.31
CA ALA A 19 4.57 -4.18 -10.53
C ALA A 19 5.15 -2.99 -11.32
N LEU A 20 4.43 -2.52 -12.33
CA LEU A 20 4.80 -1.32 -13.09
C LEU A 20 4.79 -0.08 -12.19
N GLY A 21 3.71 0.15 -11.44
CA GLY A 21 3.59 1.29 -10.53
C GLY A 21 4.67 1.31 -9.45
N ALA A 22 5.02 0.16 -8.88
CA ALA A 22 6.10 0.05 -7.89
C ALA A 22 7.46 0.37 -8.52
N ARG A 23 7.74 -0.15 -9.72
CA ARG A 23 8.97 0.13 -10.46
C ARG A 23 9.11 1.62 -10.79
N ASP A 24 8.03 2.26 -11.24
CA ASP A 24 8.02 3.70 -11.57
C ASP A 24 8.23 4.58 -10.33
N ALA A 25 7.83 4.09 -9.16
CA ALA A 25 8.13 4.71 -7.87
C ALA A 25 9.54 4.38 -7.33
N GLY A 26 10.37 3.64 -8.10
CA GLY A 26 11.70 3.19 -7.67
C GLY A 26 11.68 2.20 -6.50
N GLN A 27 10.60 1.44 -6.37
CA GLN A 27 10.37 0.50 -5.27
C GLN A 27 10.14 -0.92 -5.81
N ARG A 28 10.41 -1.91 -4.98
CA ARG A 28 10.02 -3.29 -5.27
C ARG A 28 8.72 -3.61 -4.54
N PHE A 29 7.80 -4.25 -5.26
CA PHE A 29 6.56 -4.72 -4.64
C PHE A 29 6.87 -5.87 -3.64
N ASP A 30 6.34 -5.74 -2.43
CA ASP A 30 6.48 -6.74 -1.35
C ASP A 30 5.09 -7.23 -0.96
N ILE A 31 4.77 -8.44 -1.41
CA ILE A 31 3.47 -9.07 -1.16
C ILE A 31 3.22 -9.32 0.34
N LYS A 32 4.26 -9.59 1.12
CA LYS A 32 4.12 -9.87 2.55
C LYS A 32 3.59 -8.63 3.29
N LEU A 33 4.04 -7.43 2.89
CA LEU A 33 3.51 -6.17 3.46
C LEU A 33 2.05 -5.95 3.12
N LEU A 34 1.68 -6.20 1.87
CA LEU A 34 0.30 -6.09 1.42
C LEU A 34 -0.61 -7.04 2.23
N ILE A 35 -0.25 -8.31 2.32
CA ILE A 35 -1.02 -9.31 3.08
C ILE A 35 -1.15 -8.91 4.54
N GLN A 36 -0.07 -8.47 5.19
CA GLN A 36 -0.12 -8.02 6.59
C GLN A 36 -1.11 -6.87 6.79
N ARG A 37 -1.17 -5.94 5.83
CA ARG A 37 -2.11 -4.82 5.89
C ARG A 37 -3.56 -5.26 5.71
N ILE A 38 -3.83 -6.19 4.79
CA ILE A 38 -5.17 -6.72 4.54
C ILE A 38 -5.66 -7.57 5.72
N LEU A 39 -4.79 -8.33 6.40
CA LEU A 39 -5.13 -9.13 7.57
C LEU A 39 -5.60 -8.29 8.77
N GLU A 40 -5.33 -6.99 8.79
CA GLU A 40 -5.89 -6.07 9.78
C GLU A 40 -7.40 -5.84 9.56
N LYS A 41 -7.86 -5.96 8.32
CA LYS A 41 -9.26 -5.77 7.92
C LYS A 41 -10.13 -7.01 8.13
N GLY A 42 -9.55 -8.20 8.14
CA GLY A 42 -10.28 -9.45 8.29
C GLY A 42 -9.50 -10.67 7.81
N LYS A 43 -10.21 -11.78 7.65
CA LYS A 43 -9.66 -13.05 7.19
C LYS A 43 -9.68 -13.14 5.67
N ILE A 44 -8.54 -13.42 5.06
CA ILE A 44 -8.44 -13.57 3.60
C ILE A 44 -8.78 -15.03 3.23
N ILE A 45 -9.91 -15.23 2.56
CA ILE A 45 -10.41 -16.54 2.14
C ILE A 45 -9.89 -16.92 0.75
N VAL A 46 -9.84 -15.96 -0.16
CA VAL A 46 -9.40 -16.16 -1.55
C VAL A 46 -8.30 -15.18 -1.87
N LYS A 47 -7.26 -15.65 -2.55
CA LYS A 47 -6.12 -14.84 -2.99
C LYS A 47 -5.76 -15.21 -4.41
N LYS A 48 -5.93 -14.31 -5.37
CA LYS A 48 -5.62 -14.51 -6.78
C LYS A 48 -4.80 -13.36 -7.34
N ALA A 49 -3.83 -13.65 -8.19
CA ALA A 49 -3.03 -12.66 -8.91
C ALA A 49 -2.99 -12.99 -10.40
N TYR A 50 -3.13 -11.98 -11.22
CA TYR A 50 -3.29 -12.06 -12.68
C TYR A 50 -2.13 -11.34 -13.35
N ALA A 51 -1.40 -12.03 -14.23
CA ALA A 51 -0.31 -11.47 -15.03
C ALA A 51 0.14 -12.43 -16.13
N ASP A 52 0.97 -11.95 -17.05
CA ASP A 52 1.88 -12.80 -17.81
C ASP A 52 3.13 -13.07 -16.96
N TRP A 53 3.13 -14.19 -16.24
CA TRP A 53 4.20 -14.56 -15.29
C TRP A 53 5.56 -14.79 -15.95
N HIS A 54 5.60 -14.86 -17.28
CA HIS A 54 6.86 -14.90 -18.01
C HIS A 54 7.76 -13.70 -17.69
N PHE A 55 7.14 -12.54 -17.46
CA PHE A 55 7.83 -11.28 -17.16
C PHE A 55 8.12 -11.05 -15.67
N TYR A 56 7.51 -11.85 -14.77
CA TYR A 56 7.55 -11.64 -13.32
C TYR A 56 8.02 -12.86 -12.53
N LYS A 57 8.94 -13.64 -13.09
CA LYS A 57 9.43 -14.90 -12.50
C LYS A 57 9.98 -14.74 -11.09
N GLU A 58 10.62 -13.61 -10.79
CA GLU A 58 11.18 -13.31 -9.47
C GLU A 58 10.13 -13.10 -8.38
N TYR A 59 8.89 -12.83 -8.77
CA TYR A 59 7.77 -12.65 -7.82
C TYR A 59 6.98 -13.94 -7.57
N MET A 60 7.13 -14.96 -8.41
CA MET A 60 6.34 -16.20 -8.30
C MET A 60 6.58 -16.91 -6.97
N SER A 61 7.83 -17.06 -6.52
CA SER A 61 8.14 -17.72 -5.24
C SER A 61 7.54 -16.98 -4.03
N PRO A 62 7.71 -15.66 -3.86
CA PRO A 62 7.05 -14.92 -2.78
C PRO A 62 5.52 -14.99 -2.79
N LEU A 63 4.90 -15.02 -3.99
CA LEU A 63 3.44 -15.14 -4.13
C LEU A 63 2.95 -16.54 -3.76
N HIS A 64 3.66 -17.59 -4.17
CA HIS A 64 3.38 -18.98 -3.76
C HIS A 64 3.55 -19.17 -2.24
N GLU A 65 4.60 -18.60 -1.64
CA GLU A 65 4.78 -18.61 -0.19
C GLU A 65 3.63 -17.94 0.56
N ALA A 66 3.01 -16.91 -0.03
CA ALA A 66 1.82 -16.25 0.47
C ALA A 66 0.51 -17.01 0.16
N ALA A 67 0.60 -18.21 -0.45
CA ALA A 67 -0.50 -19.02 -0.91
C ALA A 67 -1.47 -18.24 -1.83
N ILE A 68 -0.92 -17.52 -2.80
CA ILE A 68 -1.68 -16.81 -3.84
C ILE A 68 -1.75 -17.69 -5.07
N GLU A 69 -2.95 -17.87 -5.59
CA GLU A 69 -3.19 -18.54 -6.88
C GLU A 69 -2.73 -17.62 -8.02
N LEU A 70 -1.79 -18.11 -8.83
CA LEU A 70 -1.27 -17.37 -9.99
C LEU A 70 -2.06 -17.74 -11.22
N ILE A 71 -2.76 -16.76 -11.80
CA ILE A 71 -3.55 -16.93 -13.02
C ILE A 71 -2.69 -16.45 -14.19
N GLU A 72 -2.28 -17.38 -15.04
CA GLU A 72 -1.50 -17.08 -16.23
C GLU A 72 -2.38 -16.45 -17.31
N ILE A 73 -1.99 -15.29 -17.79
CA ILE A 73 -2.64 -14.60 -18.88
C ILE A 73 -1.59 -14.26 -19.94
N PRO A 74 -1.38 -15.14 -20.91
CA PRO A 74 -0.42 -14.88 -21.97
C PRO A 74 -0.80 -13.63 -22.75
N MET A 75 0.13 -12.69 -22.90
CA MET A 75 -0.10 -11.54 -23.78
C MET A 75 -0.15 -11.96 -25.23
N PRO A 76 -1.29 -11.83 -25.92
CA PRO A 76 -1.33 -12.10 -27.35
C PRO A 76 -0.49 -11.07 -28.09
N LYS A 77 0.34 -11.54 -29.04
CA LYS A 77 1.25 -10.68 -29.83
C LYS A 77 0.53 -9.61 -30.66
N ILE A 78 -0.78 -9.67 -30.85
CA ILE A 78 -1.52 -8.89 -31.85
C ILE A 78 -2.78 -8.18 -31.29
N SER A 79 -3.38 -8.59 -30.18
CA SER A 79 -4.56 -7.86 -29.62
C SER A 79 -4.81 -8.24 -28.16
N GLY A 80 -5.12 -7.24 -27.35
CA GLY A 80 -5.78 -7.43 -26.07
C GLY A 80 -4.90 -7.23 -24.84
N LYS A 81 -4.54 -5.98 -24.59
CA LYS A 81 -3.89 -5.58 -23.33
C LYS A 81 -4.76 -5.84 -22.08
N ASN A 82 -6.07 -6.08 -22.28
CA ASN A 82 -7.08 -6.15 -21.21
C ASN A 82 -7.54 -7.60 -20.88
N SER A 83 -6.84 -8.63 -21.35
CA SER A 83 -7.28 -10.02 -21.09
C SER A 83 -7.18 -10.40 -19.61
N ALA A 84 -6.18 -9.89 -18.90
CA ALA A 84 -6.00 -10.06 -17.46
C ALA A 84 -7.12 -9.38 -16.68
N ASP A 85 -7.43 -8.13 -17.04
CA ASP A 85 -8.47 -7.33 -16.41
C ASP A 85 -9.84 -7.99 -16.53
N ILE A 86 -10.18 -8.47 -17.76
CA ILE A 86 -11.44 -9.17 -18.02
C ILE A 86 -11.52 -10.46 -17.19
N LYS A 87 -10.43 -11.25 -17.13
CA LYS A 87 -10.42 -12.49 -16.34
C LYS A 87 -10.60 -12.20 -14.85
N LEU A 88 -9.93 -11.18 -14.32
CA LEU A 88 -10.08 -10.73 -12.94
C LEU A 88 -11.54 -10.33 -12.66
N VAL A 89 -12.14 -9.53 -13.54
CA VAL A 89 -13.54 -9.09 -13.41
C VAL A 89 -14.49 -10.29 -13.38
N VAL A 90 -14.33 -11.24 -14.32
CA VAL A 90 -15.17 -12.45 -14.38
C VAL A 90 -15.03 -13.27 -13.10
N ASP A 91 -13.80 -13.55 -12.63
CA ASP A 91 -13.56 -14.34 -11.42
C ASP A 91 -14.10 -13.64 -10.17
N ALA A 92 -13.97 -12.32 -10.07
CA ALA A 92 -14.50 -11.55 -8.95
C ALA A 92 -16.05 -11.59 -8.93
N MET A 93 -16.69 -11.46 -10.10
CA MET A 93 -18.15 -11.52 -10.20
C MET A 93 -18.67 -12.94 -9.95
N ASP A 94 -18.02 -13.98 -10.49
CA ASP A 94 -18.36 -15.38 -10.19
C ASP A 94 -18.32 -15.63 -8.68
N LEU A 95 -17.23 -15.18 -8.01
CA LEU A 95 -17.07 -15.33 -6.57
C LEU A 95 -18.14 -14.54 -5.79
N CYS A 96 -18.50 -13.35 -6.25
CA CYS A 96 -19.53 -12.50 -5.64
C CYS A 96 -20.89 -13.22 -5.55
N TYR A 97 -21.26 -13.96 -6.60
CA TYR A 97 -22.53 -14.69 -6.66
C TYR A 97 -22.45 -16.10 -6.07
N SER A 98 -21.30 -16.78 -6.19
CA SER A 98 -21.16 -18.16 -5.73
C SER A 98 -20.82 -18.28 -4.24
N LYS A 99 -20.27 -17.24 -3.59
CA LYS A 99 -19.79 -17.27 -2.21
C LYS A 99 -20.37 -16.12 -1.38
N GLU A 100 -21.58 -16.32 -0.89
CA GLU A 100 -22.31 -15.30 -0.09
C GLU A 100 -21.55 -14.85 1.18
N HIS A 101 -20.76 -15.77 1.78
CA HIS A 101 -20.01 -15.52 3.00
C HIS A 101 -18.82 -14.58 2.83
N ILE A 102 -18.47 -14.20 1.60
CA ILE A 102 -17.45 -13.18 1.35
C ILE A 102 -18.11 -11.82 1.43
N ASP A 103 -17.67 -11.03 2.39
CA ASP A 103 -18.23 -9.71 2.70
C ASP A 103 -17.51 -8.58 1.96
N THR A 104 -16.21 -8.74 1.73
CA THR A 104 -15.33 -7.68 1.24
C THR A 104 -14.44 -8.18 0.09
N PHE A 105 -14.36 -7.36 -0.94
CA PHE A 105 -13.48 -7.58 -2.09
C PHE A 105 -12.34 -6.57 -2.04
N VAL A 106 -11.09 -7.07 -2.10
CA VAL A 106 -9.90 -6.25 -2.17
C VAL A 106 -9.35 -6.30 -3.59
N ILE A 107 -9.39 -5.16 -4.28
CA ILE A 107 -8.89 -5.01 -5.65
C ILE A 107 -7.57 -4.25 -5.60
N VAL A 108 -6.50 -4.91 -6.02
CA VAL A 108 -5.16 -4.32 -6.04
C VAL A 108 -4.83 -3.92 -7.47
N SER A 109 -5.17 -2.69 -7.81
CA SER A 109 -4.90 -2.02 -9.09
C SER A 109 -5.14 -0.52 -8.96
N GLY A 110 -4.53 0.27 -9.82
CA GLY A 110 -4.80 1.71 -9.98
C GLY A 110 -5.69 2.03 -11.18
N ASP A 111 -6.08 1.01 -11.96
CA ASP A 111 -6.74 1.23 -13.26
C ASP A 111 -8.22 1.59 -13.10
N SER A 112 -8.65 2.62 -13.83
CA SER A 112 -10.04 3.05 -13.93
C SER A 112 -10.97 2.00 -14.50
N ASP A 113 -10.46 1.07 -15.30
CA ASP A 113 -11.24 0.03 -15.98
C ASP A 113 -11.89 -0.96 -15.00
N PHE A 114 -11.42 -1.01 -13.76
CA PHE A 114 -12.07 -1.74 -12.67
C PHE A 114 -13.23 -0.99 -11.99
N SER A 115 -13.48 0.29 -12.33
CA SER A 115 -14.57 1.06 -11.72
C SER A 115 -15.94 0.44 -11.92
N PRO A 116 -16.29 -0.15 -13.10
CA PRO A 116 -17.55 -0.88 -13.27
C PRO A 116 -17.66 -2.11 -12.37
N LEU A 117 -16.57 -2.87 -12.18
CA LEU A 117 -16.53 -4.00 -11.26
C LEU A 117 -16.83 -3.56 -9.84
N VAL A 118 -16.17 -2.51 -9.36
CA VAL A 118 -16.38 -1.94 -8.02
C VAL A 118 -17.84 -1.56 -7.82
N SER A 119 -18.42 -0.84 -8.77
CA SER A 119 -19.85 -0.46 -8.71
C SER A 119 -20.74 -1.68 -8.62
N LYS A 120 -20.46 -2.73 -9.42
CA LYS A 120 -21.27 -3.94 -9.45
C LYS A 120 -21.17 -4.78 -8.17
N LEU A 121 -19.99 -4.87 -7.58
CA LEU A 121 -19.80 -5.51 -6.27
C LEU A 121 -20.58 -4.78 -5.17
N ARG A 122 -20.55 -3.43 -5.16
CA ARG A 122 -21.31 -2.61 -4.20
C ARG A 122 -22.83 -2.74 -4.38
N GLU A 123 -23.31 -2.82 -5.62
CA GLU A 123 -24.73 -3.14 -5.91
C GLU A 123 -25.16 -4.48 -5.29
N ASN A 124 -24.24 -5.44 -5.18
CA ASN A 124 -24.44 -6.73 -4.52
C ASN A 124 -24.14 -6.70 -3.02
N ASN A 125 -24.17 -5.52 -2.40
CA ASN A 125 -23.93 -5.33 -0.97
C ASN A 125 -22.55 -5.86 -0.49
N LYS A 126 -21.55 -5.85 -1.37
CA LYS A 126 -20.16 -6.19 -1.01
C LYS A 126 -19.36 -4.91 -0.75
N ARG A 127 -18.58 -4.90 0.31
CA ARG A 127 -17.61 -3.83 0.56
C ARG A 127 -16.43 -3.97 -0.38
N VAL A 128 -15.92 -2.87 -0.92
CA VAL A 128 -14.77 -2.88 -1.81
C VAL A 128 -13.65 -2.00 -1.27
N ILE A 129 -12.48 -2.62 -1.09
CA ILE A 129 -11.25 -1.93 -0.72
C ILE A 129 -10.33 -1.91 -1.95
N GLY A 130 -10.01 -0.72 -2.43
CA GLY A 130 -9.00 -0.54 -3.47
C GLY A 130 -7.60 -0.40 -2.87
N ILE A 131 -6.59 -0.96 -3.51
CA ILE A 131 -5.19 -0.76 -3.14
C ILE A 131 -4.40 -0.45 -4.42
N GLY A 132 -3.64 0.64 -4.42
CA GLY A 132 -2.85 1.02 -5.58
C GLY A 132 -1.72 1.96 -5.24
N MET A 133 -0.88 2.26 -6.22
CA MET A 133 0.20 3.24 -6.09
C MET A 133 -0.35 4.66 -6.18
N LYS A 134 0.19 5.56 -5.37
CA LYS A 134 -0.29 6.95 -5.27
C LYS A 134 -0.23 7.71 -6.60
N ASN A 135 0.80 7.44 -7.40
CA ASN A 135 1.06 8.16 -8.64
C ASN A 135 0.33 7.57 -9.86
N SER A 136 -0.11 6.31 -9.81
CA SER A 136 -0.75 5.60 -10.91
C SER A 136 -2.22 5.27 -10.70
N SER A 137 -2.78 5.55 -9.51
CA SER A 137 -4.18 5.23 -9.22
C SER A 137 -5.13 6.31 -9.74
N SER A 138 -6.13 5.87 -10.48
CA SER A 138 -7.18 6.70 -11.05
C SER A 138 -8.09 7.28 -9.96
N ARG A 139 -8.41 8.57 -10.05
CA ARG A 139 -9.39 9.22 -9.16
C ARG A 139 -10.78 8.60 -9.26
N LEU A 140 -11.14 8.07 -10.44
CA LEU A 140 -12.41 7.43 -10.66
C LEU A 140 -12.50 6.13 -9.85
N LEU A 141 -11.47 5.30 -9.90
CA LEU A 141 -11.41 4.06 -9.10
C LEU A 141 -11.42 4.36 -7.60
N ILE A 142 -10.59 5.32 -7.16
CA ILE A 142 -10.51 5.74 -5.75
C ILE A 142 -11.89 6.17 -5.24
N GLY A 143 -12.61 7.00 -6.00
CA GLY A 143 -13.92 7.54 -5.60
C GLY A 143 -15.04 6.50 -5.57
N ASN A 144 -14.90 5.38 -6.28
CA ASN A 144 -15.89 4.31 -6.31
C ASN A 144 -15.69 3.28 -5.19
N CYS A 145 -14.49 3.14 -4.63
CA CYS A 145 -14.23 2.22 -3.53
C CYS A 145 -14.81 2.73 -2.20
N ASP A 146 -15.20 1.81 -1.31
CA ASP A 146 -15.59 2.18 0.06
C ASP A 146 -14.38 2.60 0.89
N GLU A 147 -13.20 2.07 0.55
CA GLU A 147 -11.92 2.45 1.12
C GLU A 147 -10.83 2.31 0.06
N PHE A 148 -9.86 3.22 0.07
CA PHE A 148 -8.70 3.12 -0.80
C PHE A 148 -7.40 3.28 0.00
N ILE A 149 -6.49 2.32 -0.14
CA ILE A 149 -5.22 2.29 0.59
C ILE A 149 -4.10 2.49 -0.43
N PHE A 150 -3.25 3.48 -0.19
CA PHE A 150 -2.06 3.65 -1.02
C PHE A 150 -0.93 2.73 -0.54
N TYR A 151 -0.41 1.92 -1.46
CA TYR A 151 0.72 1.01 -1.17
C TYR A 151 1.97 1.76 -0.70
N ASP A 152 2.19 2.98 -1.19
CA ASP A 152 3.24 3.88 -0.73
C ASP A 152 3.15 4.15 0.78
N ASP A 153 1.95 4.26 1.32
CA ASP A 153 1.75 4.52 2.74
C ASP A 153 2.02 3.26 3.57
N ILE A 154 1.74 2.06 3.04
CA ILE A 154 2.10 0.78 3.66
C ILE A 154 3.63 0.69 3.82
N ILE A 155 4.39 1.04 2.78
CA ILE A 155 5.86 1.02 2.83
C ILE A 155 6.40 2.04 3.84
N ARG A 156 5.85 3.26 3.86
CA ARG A 156 6.27 4.29 4.83
C ARG A 156 6.07 3.85 6.27
N GLN A 157 4.98 3.16 6.56
CA GLN A 157 4.72 2.62 7.89
C GLN A 157 5.78 1.60 8.32
N ARG A 158 6.30 0.78 7.37
CA ARG A 158 7.40 -0.15 7.65
C ARG A 158 8.72 0.55 7.95
N THR A 159 9.02 1.63 7.22
CA THR A 159 10.29 2.37 7.38
C THR A 159 10.32 3.26 8.60
N GLY A 160 9.17 3.59 9.19
CA GLY A 160 9.07 4.25 10.48
C GLY A 160 9.67 3.35 11.57
N ARG A 161 10.98 3.49 11.84
CA ARG A 161 11.60 2.84 12.99
C ARG A 161 10.96 3.41 14.25
N LEU A 162 10.35 2.51 15.03
CA LEU A 162 9.96 2.84 16.40
C LEU A 162 11.26 3.11 17.17
N SER A 163 11.59 4.38 17.37
CA SER A 163 12.73 4.76 18.20
C SER A 163 12.30 4.56 19.64
N ARG A 164 12.88 3.55 20.29
CA ARG A 164 12.70 3.26 21.70
C ARG A 164 13.76 4.04 22.48
N SER A 165 13.40 5.22 22.94
CA SER A 165 14.28 6.01 23.79
C SER A 165 14.32 5.41 25.19
N GLY A 166 15.40 4.65 25.49
CA GLY A 166 15.72 4.25 26.85
C GLY A 166 15.03 3.01 27.43
N ILE A 167 14.12 2.34 26.67
CA ILE A 167 13.41 1.16 27.19
C ILE A 167 14.29 -0.09 27.08
N LYS A 168 14.59 -0.72 28.21
CA LYS A 168 15.26 -2.01 28.29
C LYS A 168 14.23 -3.14 28.17
N VAL A 169 14.01 -3.63 26.97
CA VAL A 169 13.19 -4.82 26.73
C VAL A 169 14.07 -6.06 26.81
N PRO A 170 13.67 -7.12 27.58
CA PRO A 170 14.36 -8.40 27.59
C PRO A 170 14.51 -8.97 26.18
N SER A 171 15.70 -9.49 25.84
CA SER A 171 15.99 -9.98 24.48
C SER A 171 15.03 -11.05 24.01
N GLU A 172 14.61 -11.95 24.89
CA GLU A 172 13.71 -13.08 24.62
C GLU A 172 12.28 -12.64 24.29
N LYS A 173 11.84 -11.49 24.80
CA LYS A 173 10.46 -10.95 24.59
C LYS A 173 10.42 -9.85 23.54
N ARG A 174 11.56 -9.46 23.00
CA ARG A 174 11.67 -8.29 22.11
C ARG A 174 10.83 -8.44 20.85
N ASP A 175 10.93 -9.59 20.19
CA ASP A 175 10.24 -9.82 18.91
C ASP A 175 8.72 -9.84 19.11
N LEU A 176 8.25 -10.43 20.20
CA LEU A 176 6.82 -10.45 20.55
C LEU A 176 6.29 -9.04 20.85
N LEU A 177 7.01 -8.28 21.69
CA LEU A 177 6.60 -6.91 22.03
C LEU A 177 6.68 -5.98 20.83
N ASP A 178 7.64 -6.19 19.92
CA ASP A 178 7.71 -5.48 18.65
C ASP A 178 6.52 -5.79 17.75
N PHE A 179 6.13 -7.05 17.68
CA PHE A 179 4.97 -7.49 16.93
C PHE A 179 3.67 -6.91 17.49
N LEU A 180 3.49 -6.95 18.83
CA LEU A 180 2.36 -6.33 19.51
C LEU A 180 2.27 -4.82 19.21
N VAL A 181 3.36 -4.09 19.44
CA VAL A 181 3.39 -2.63 19.24
C VAL A 181 3.11 -2.24 17.80
N LYS A 182 3.68 -2.94 16.82
CA LYS A 182 3.42 -2.71 15.39
C LYS A 182 1.96 -2.99 15.04
N THR A 183 1.38 -4.05 15.59
CA THR A 183 -0.04 -4.38 15.36
C THR A 183 -0.95 -3.31 15.95
N VAL A 184 -0.70 -2.89 17.18
CA VAL A 184 -1.45 -1.81 17.83
C VAL A 184 -1.31 -0.49 17.07
N GLN A 185 -0.10 -0.14 16.64
CA GLN A 185 0.14 1.07 15.85
C GLN A 185 -0.67 1.08 14.56
N SER A 186 -0.67 -0.03 13.81
CA SER A 186 -1.46 -0.16 12.59
C SER A 186 -2.96 0.01 12.86
N LEU A 187 -3.47 -0.65 13.90
CA LEU A 187 -4.90 -0.56 14.27
C LEU A 187 -5.30 0.85 14.74
N LEU A 188 -4.44 1.55 15.48
CA LEU A 188 -4.69 2.94 15.93
C LEU A 188 -4.77 3.92 14.76
N MET A 189 -4.03 3.67 13.68
CA MET A 189 -4.11 4.50 12.46
C MET A 189 -5.46 4.37 11.75
N GLU A 190 -6.13 3.24 11.91
CA GLU A 190 -7.44 2.98 11.30
C GLU A 190 -8.60 3.40 12.21
N SER A 191 -8.46 3.12 13.49
CA SER A 191 -9.51 3.35 14.48
C SER A 191 -9.35 4.73 15.09
N ARG A 192 -10.43 5.53 15.08
CA ARG A 192 -10.47 6.83 15.79
C ARG A 192 -10.79 6.68 17.27
N GLY A 193 -10.69 5.48 17.84
CA GLY A 193 -11.11 5.18 19.19
C GLY A 193 -10.14 4.25 19.93
N VAL A 194 -10.63 3.71 21.05
CA VAL A 194 -9.89 2.74 21.85
C VAL A 194 -9.90 1.36 21.18
N LEU A 195 -8.81 0.61 21.31
CA LEU A 195 -8.71 -0.75 20.80
C LEU A 195 -8.95 -1.73 21.93
N TYR A 196 -9.89 -2.64 21.72
CA TYR A 196 -10.13 -3.74 22.67
C TYR A 196 -9.08 -4.83 22.51
N SER A 197 -8.73 -5.47 23.62
CA SER A 197 -7.72 -6.55 23.65
C SER A 197 -8.06 -7.72 22.73
N SER A 198 -9.36 -8.03 22.56
CA SER A 198 -9.83 -9.07 21.64
C SER A 198 -9.45 -8.78 20.21
N LEU A 199 -9.72 -7.56 19.71
CA LEU A 199 -9.39 -7.13 18.35
C LEU A 199 -7.88 -7.21 18.10
N ILE A 200 -7.06 -6.80 19.08
CA ILE A 200 -5.61 -6.84 18.96
C ILE A 200 -5.14 -8.30 18.88
N LYS A 201 -5.62 -9.17 19.78
CA LYS A 201 -5.28 -10.60 19.79
C LYS A 201 -5.69 -11.29 18.48
N ASP A 202 -6.92 -11.07 18.02
CA ASP A 202 -7.43 -11.66 16.79
C ASP A 202 -6.60 -11.21 15.57
N THR A 203 -6.21 -9.93 15.52
CA THR A 203 -5.35 -9.42 14.47
C THR A 203 -3.95 -10.02 14.53
N MET A 204 -3.36 -10.16 15.71
CA MET A 204 -2.07 -10.83 15.88
C MET A 204 -2.14 -12.29 15.43
N THR A 205 -3.19 -13.01 15.80
CA THR A 205 -3.40 -14.42 15.39
C THR A 205 -3.61 -14.54 13.88
N ARG A 206 -4.33 -13.59 13.23
CA ARG A 206 -4.47 -13.58 11.77
C ARG A 206 -3.13 -13.33 11.04
N LYS A 207 -2.30 -12.44 11.58
CA LYS A 207 -0.98 -12.13 11.02
C LYS A 207 0.04 -13.25 11.25
N GLN A 208 -0.06 -13.92 12.38
CA GLN A 208 0.83 -15.00 12.81
C GLN A 208 0.01 -16.11 13.47
N PRO A 209 -0.44 -17.14 12.70
CA PRO A 209 -1.33 -18.19 13.20
C PRO A 209 -0.75 -19.06 14.31
N ASP A 210 0.56 -19.12 14.45
CA ASP A 210 1.29 -19.80 15.51
C ASP A 210 1.47 -18.95 16.77
N PHE A 211 0.97 -17.71 16.77
CA PHE A 211 1.02 -16.84 17.94
C PHE A 211 0.25 -17.44 19.12
N ASN A 212 0.97 -17.60 20.23
CA ASN A 212 0.41 -18.05 21.50
C ASN A 212 1.16 -17.35 22.65
N GLU A 213 0.46 -16.52 23.41
CA GLU A 213 1.03 -15.79 24.55
C GLU A 213 1.66 -16.72 25.59
N ARG A 214 1.12 -17.93 25.77
CA ARG A 214 1.64 -18.91 26.73
C ARG A 214 3.02 -19.44 26.37
N ALA A 215 3.30 -19.58 25.07
CA ALA A 215 4.62 -19.97 24.59
C ALA A 215 5.71 -18.95 24.94
N HIS A 216 5.31 -17.71 25.24
CA HIS A 216 6.18 -16.63 25.65
C HIS A 216 6.14 -16.33 27.16
N GLY A 217 5.52 -17.21 27.96
CA GLY A 217 5.50 -17.15 29.44
C GLY A 217 4.39 -16.30 30.05
N TYR A 218 3.35 -15.92 29.26
CA TYR A 218 2.20 -15.20 29.77
C TYR A 218 1.01 -16.14 30.00
N SER A 219 0.31 -16.00 31.15
CA SER A 219 -0.87 -16.81 31.41
C SER A 219 -2.06 -16.38 30.56
N THR A 220 -2.17 -15.09 30.32
CA THR A 220 -3.25 -14.48 29.51
C THR A 220 -2.70 -13.39 28.59
N PHE A 221 -3.45 -13.05 27.55
CA PHE A 221 -3.13 -11.90 26.70
C PHE A 221 -3.14 -10.57 27.47
N GLY A 222 -3.95 -10.50 28.53
CA GLY A 222 -3.97 -9.35 29.45
C GLY A 222 -2.63 -9.13 30.15
N ASP A 223 -1.92 -10.19 30.55
CA ASP A 223 -0.61 -10.11 31.20
C ASP A 223 0.45 -9.53 30.23
N LEU A 224 0.37 -9.91 28.94
CA LEU A 224 1.22 -9.33 27.90
C LEU A 224 0.98 -7.81 27.73
N LEU A 225 -0.30 -7.38 27.74
CA LEU A 225 -0.65 -5.97 27.67
C LEU A 225 -0.20 -5.20 28.91
N GLU A 226 -0.30 -5.81 30.09
CA GLU A 226 0.15 -5.22 31.36
C GLU A 226 1.68 -5.01 31.36
N GLU A 227 2.46 -6.00 30.94
CA GLU A 227 3.91 -5.83 30.80
C GLU A 227 4.26 -4.76 29.75
N ALA A 228 3.53 -4.71 28.63
CA ALA A 228 3.72 -3.65 27.62
C ALA A 228 3.43 -2.23 28.19
N ARG A 229 2.46 -2.12 29.10
CA ARG A 229 2.17 -0.88 29.84
C ARG A 229 3.30 -0.53 30.80
N GLU A 230 3.75 -1.49 31.63
CA GLU A 230 4.84 -1.28 32.59
C GLU A 230 6.15 -0.86 31.93
N LEU A 231 6.42 -1.40 30.75
CA LEU A 231 7.55 -1.02 29.91
C LEU A 231 7.36 0.33 29.20
N GLY A 232 6.20 0.99 29.36
CA GLY A 232 5.91 2.26 28.70
C GLY A 232 5.75 2.15 27.18
N LEU A 233 5.46 0.95 26.66
CA LEU A 233 5.29 0.70 25.23
C LEU A 233 3.87 1.06 24.74
N LEU A 234 2.87 0.83 25.58
CA LEU A 234 1.46 1.05 25.27
C LEU A 234 0.75 1.79 26.42
N ASP A 235 -0.19 2.66 26.07
CA ASP A 235 -1.17 3.21 27.03
C ASP A 235 -2.34 2.24 27.13
N VAL A 236 -2.35 1.45 28.18
CA VAL A 236 -3.32 0.37 28.43
C VAL A 236 -4.11 0.65 29.69
N GLN A 237 -5.43 0.50 29.63
CA GLN A 237 -6.34 0.69 30.77
C GLN A 237 -7.37 -0.44 30.85
N ARG A 238 -8.01 -0.58 32.02
CA ARG A 238 -9.18 -1.46 32.16
C ARG A 238 -10.45 -0.64 31.98
N ASP A 239 -11.31 -1.08 31.08
CA ASP A 239 -12.62 -0.46 30.91
C ASP A 239 -13.62 -1.05 31.91
N ALA A 240 -13.94 -0.27 32.94
CA ALA A 240 -14.89 -0.66 33.97
C ALA A 240 -16.32 -0.84 33.42
N GLN A 241 -16.67 -0.14 32.33
CA GLN A 241 -18.00 -0.24 31.70
C GLN A 241 -18.13 -1.48 30.82
N ALA A 242 -17.01 -1.99 30.30
CA ALA A 242 -16.96 -3.21 29.49
C ALA A 242 -16.51 -4.44 30.32
N GLY A 243 -16.89 -4.54 31.57
CA GLY A 243 -16.60 -5.73 32.41
C GLY A 243 -15.14 -5.90 32.78
N GLY A 244 -14.34 -4.84 32.80
CA GLY A 244 -12.92 -4.90 33.16
C GLY A 244 -12.01 -5.36 32.01
N THR A 245 -12.51 -5.34 30.79
CA THR A 245 -11.73 -5.68 29.58
C THR A 245 -10.57 -4.71 29.39
N TRP A 246 -9.43 -5.24 28.95
CA TRP A 246 -8.29 -4.39 28.61
C TRP A 246 -8.52 -3.62 27.32
N VAL A 247 -8.24 -2.32 27.36
CA VAL A 247 -8.31 -1.43 26.19
C VAL A 247 -6.99 -0.68 26.04
N VAL A 248 -6.59 -0.47 24.80
CA VAL A 248 -5.41 0.29 24.42
C VAL A 248 -5.86 1.61 23.81
N ARG A 249 -5.39 2.73 24.37
CA ARG A 249 -5.72 4.09 23.92
C ARG A 249 -4.68 4.68 23.00
N GLY A 250 -3.44 4.21 23.10
CA GLY A 250 -2.32 4.76 22.35
C GLY A 250 -1.02 4.01 22.53
N LEU A 251 0.00 4.53 21.89
CA LEU A 251 1.38 4.14 22.15
C LEU A 251 1.83 4.82 23.46
N GLY A 252 2.67 4.12 24.22
CA GLY A 252 3.23 4.64 25.46
C GLY A 252 4.28 5.76 25.22
N GLU A 253 4.57 6.53 26.24
CA GLU A 253 5.53 7.65 26.18
C GLU A 253 6.95 7.23 25.79
N GLY A 254 7.30 5.97 25.99
CA GLY A 254 8.59 5.40 25.62
C GLY A 254 8.77 5.17 24.11
N ILE A 255 7.72 5.33 23.32
CA ILE A 255 7.76 5.18 21.86
C ILE A 255 7.66 6.55 21.20
N ALA A 256 8.80 7.10 20.78
CA ALA A 256 8.82 8.26 19.90
C ALA A 256 8.62 7.80 18.44
N LEU A 257 7.58 8.31 17.78
CA LEU A 257 7.47 8.24 16.33
C LEU A 257 8.55 9.16 15.74
N GLU A 258 9.64 8.61 15.20
CA GLU A 258 10.50 9.40 14.32
C GLU A 258 9.65 9.85 13.12
N LYS A 259 9.30 11.14 13.11
CA LYS A 259 8.77 11.78 11.91
C LYS A 259 9.81 11.54 10.81
N ALA A 260 9.41 10.90 9.72
CA ALA A 260 10.22 10.75 8.53
C ALA A 260 10.79 12.13 8.17
N GLY A 261 12.06 12.36 8.50
CA GLY A 261 12.75 13.62 8.30
C GLY A 261 12.85 13.85 6.79
N ASN A 262 12.26 14.94 6.36
CA ASN A 262 12.51 15.52 5.05
C ASN A 262 14.02 15.85 5.00
N GLY A 263 14.81 14.98 4.35
CA GLY A 263 16.25 15.16 4.20
C GLY A 263 16.56 16.35 3.29
N ASN A 264 16.61 17.52 3.87
CA ASN A 264 17.37 18.63 3.31
C ASN A 264 17.75 19.60 4.44
N GLY A 265 18.86 19.32 5.08
CA GLY A 265 19.44 20.14 6.14
C GLY A 265 20.95 20.07 6.06
N THR A 266 21.54 20.84 5.15
CA THR A 266 22.97 21.14 5.15
C THR A 266 23.36 21.76 6.48
N SER A 267 23.95 20.95 7.36
CA SER A 267 24.62 21.46 8.55
C SER A 267 25.93 22.12 8.17
N ARG A 268 25.90 23.42 7.97
CA ARG A 268 27.12 24.24 8.00
C ARG A 268 27.57 24.42 9.45
N SER A 269 28.50 23.58 9.89
CA SER A 269 29.26 23.85 11.11
C SER A 269 30.13 25.08 10.91
N ALA A 270 29.78 26.16 11.59
CA ALA A 270 30.60 27.37 11.67
C ALA A 270 31.88 27.09 12.47
N ARG A 271 32.96 26.83 11.79
CA ARG A 271 34.31 26.93 12.37
C ARG A 271 34.84 28.32 12.12
N ARG A 272 34.69 29.15 13.16
CA ARG A 272 35.32 30.45 13.31
C ARG A 272 36.84 30.26 13.41
N ARG A 273 37.62 30.68 12.38
CA ARG A 273 39.02 30.97 12.49
C ARG A 273 39.31 32.37 11.97
N ARG A 274 39.64 33.25 12.94
CA ARG A 274 40.30 34.53 12.72
C ARG A 274 41.66 34.29 12.12
N ARG A 275 42.06 35.04 11.07
CA ARG A 275 43.37 35.67 10.92
C ARG A 275 43.35 36.62 9.72
N SER A 276 43.55 37.82 10.07
CA SER A 276 44.28 38.99 9.54
C SER A 276 45.07 38.80 8.25
N GLY A 277 44.93 39.78 7.32
CA GLY A 277 46.10 40.33 6.70
C GLY A 277 46.02 40.63 5.22
N ARG A 278 45.84 41.92 4.90
CA ARG A 278 46.57 42.69 3.89
C ARG A 278 46.39 42.37 2.40
N GLY A 279 45.78 43.31 1.66
CA GLY A 279 46.49 44.18 0.70
C GLY A 279 46.38 43.73 -0.75
N GLY A 280 45.91 44.59 -1.64
CA GLY A 280 46.21 44.50 -3.06
C GLY A 280 45.10 44.96 -3.97
N GLN A 281 45.14 46.21 -4.27
CA GLN A 281 44.40 46.98 -5.25
C GLN A 281 44.80 46.60 -6.69
N ARG A 282 43.89 46.66 -7.63
CA ARG A 282 43.94 47.25 -9.00
C ARG A 282 43.05 46.47 -9.95
N ASP A 283 42.06 47.19 -10.40
CA ASP A 283 41.89 47.94 -11.66
C ASP A 283 41.34 47.13 -12.85
N LYS A 284 40.17 47.59 -13.26
CA LYS A 284 39.67 48.02 -14.59
C LYS A 284 39.66 47.04 -15.77
N LYS A 285 38.55 46.84 -16.37
CA LYS A 285 37.88 47.44 -17.57
C LYS A 285 36.85 46.45 -18.10
N GLU A 286 35.61 46.87 -18.21
CA GLU A 286 34.86 47.31 -19.42
C GLU A 286 35.11 46.45 -20.67
N THR A 287 33.98 45.91 -21.21
CA THR A 287 33.20 46.33 -22.38
C THR A 287 32.14 45.26 -22.70
N VAL A 288 30.89 45.58 -22.65
CA VAL A 288 29.88 45.94 -23.64
C VAL A 288 29.99 45.14 -24.96
N ALA A 289 28.95 44.41 -25.29
CA ALA A 289 28.17 44.55 -26.49
C ALA A 289 27.08 43.44 -26.63
N ALA A 290 25.92 43.92 -26.73
CA ALA A 290 24.69 43.38 -27.26
C ALA A 290 24.83 42.92 -28.72
N THR A 291 24.03 41.94 -29.12
CA THR A 291 23.32 42.01 -30.42
C THR A 291 22.11 41.09 -30.41
N GLU A 292 20.98 41.68 -30.67
CA GLU A 292 19.70 41.07 -31.09
C GLU A 292 19.84 40.49 -32.52
N ALA A 293 19.00 39.48 -32.84
CA ALA A 293 18.19 39.47 -34.07
C ALA A 293 17.40 38.16 -34.22
N LYS A 294 16.08 38.29 -34.23
CA LYS A 294 15.05 37.94 -35.25
C LYS A 294 15.02 36.48 -35.73
N ALA A 295 13.96 35.79 -35.39
CA ALA A 295 12.70 35.50 -36.12
C ALA A 295 12.90 35.00 -37.58
N GLU A 296 12.37 33.78 -37.86
CA GLU A 296 11.54 33.56 -39.02
C GLU A 296 10.79 32.22 -39.00
N THR A 297 9.55 32.32 -39.27
CA THR A 297 8.47 31.41 -39.62
C THR A 297 8.77 30.55 -40.83
N ALA A 298 8.41 29.27 -40.84
CA ALA A 298 7.98 28.59 -42.06
C ALA A 298 7.13 27.34 -41.72
N GLN A 299 5.86 27.41 -42.02
CA GLN A 299 5.03 26.24 -42.37
C GLN A 299 5.31 25.86 -43.85
N PRO A 300 5.09 24.61 -44.24
CA PRO A 300 4.42 24.41 -45.52
C PRO A 300 3.24 23.43 -45.45
N GLU A 301 2.23 23.87 -46.00
CA GLU A 301 1.07 23.47 -46.79
C GLU A 301 0.80 21.97 -47.05
N MET A 302 -0.50 21.71 -46.98
CA MET A 302 -1.23 20.55 -47.49
C MET A 302 -1.06 20.36 -49.01
N LYS A 303 -1.00 19.12 -49.44
CA LYS A 303 -1.44 18.71 -50.80
C LYS A 303 -2.45 17.58 -50.73
N VAL A 304 -3.65 17.91 -51.10
CA VAL A 304 -4.77 17.04 -51.49
C VAL A 304 -4.57 16.63 -52.95
N GLN A 305 -4.70 15.35 -53.25
CA GLN A 305 -5.09 14.77 -54.54
C GLN A 305 -5.41 13.29 -54.28
N GLY A 306 -6.51 12.68 -54.60
CA GLY A 306 -7.46 12.81 -55.69
C GLY A 306 -7.94 11.35 -55.88
N LYS A 307 -9.25 11.11 -55.78
CA LYS A 307 -9.90 9.83 -56.18
C LYS A 307 -9.76 9.63 -57.71
N PRO A 308 -9.86 8.36 -58.21
CA PRO A 308 -11.13 7.97 -58.78
C PRO A 308 -11.53 6.48 -58.57
N THR A 309 -12.78 6.28 -58.28
CA THR A 309 -13.89 5.52 -58.91
C THR A 309 -13.52 4.26 -59.71
N GLY A 310 -14.19 3.17 -59.42
CA GLY A 310 -14.48 2.13 -60.39
C GLY A 310 -14.84 0.75 -59.86
N LYS A 311 -16.13 0.50 -59.82
CA LYS A 311 -16.99 -0.54 -60.31
C LYS A 311 -17.23 -1.79 -59.48
N ALA A 312 -18.50 -1.95 -59.25
CA ALA A 312 -19.25 -3.08 -58.79
C ALA A 312 -19.10 -4.36 -59.66
N ALA A 313 -19.20 -5.52 -59.00
CA ALA A 313 -19.84 -6.71 -59.57
C ALA A 313 -20.21 -7.66 -58.43
N THR A 314 -21.48 -7.81 -58.23
CA THR A 314 -22.21 -8.95 -57.58
C THR A 314 -22.51 -10.01 -58.65
N PRO A 315 -23.21 -11.11 -58.33
CA PRO A 315 -22.86 -12.30 -57.51
C PRO A 315 -23.00 -13.58 -58.34
N LYS A 316 -22.66 -14.73 -57.80
CA LYS A 316 -23.36 -16.05 -58.04
C LYS A 316 -22.76 -17.23 -57.26
N ARG A 317 -23.58 -17.80 -56.58
CA ARG A 317 -24.05 -19.08 -56.04
C ARG A 317 -23.56 -19.42 -54.67
#